data_d6bffa62083667b3e7ff19c9d1be114e
#
_entry.id   d6bffa62083667b3e7ff19c9d1be114e
#
_cell.length_a   1.000
_cell.length_b   1.000
_cell.length_c   1.000
_cell.angle_alpha   90.00
_cell.angle_beta   90.00
_cell.angle_gamma   90.00
#
_symmetry.space_group_name_H-M   'P 1'
#
loop_
_entity.id
_entity.type
_entity.pdbx_description
1 polymer ?
#
loop_
_entity_poly.entity_id
_entity_poly.type
_entity_poly.pdbx_seq_one_letter_code
_entity_poly.pdbx_strand_id
1 'polypeptide(L)'
;MNIRSLVLLVSLGILSACSHGRAPAGTVVPANTRVILQTMGNGLLGTSIQSLSSADRKQALEAEYKALEYTDAGKTVSWTSTKEGTSGSVTPGQPYQVGSQNCRQYSHSFVINGVPQTVHGSACRNVNGTWSPLI
;
A
#
# COMPACT_ATOMS: atom_id res chain seq x y z
N MET A 1 12.62 -69.07 40.97
CA MET A 1 11.59 -68.16 41.47
C MET A 1 11.37 -67.08 40.49
N ASN A 2 10.15 -66.90 40.07
CA ASN A 2 9.76 -66.28 38.77
C ASN A 2 9.75 -64.78 38.85
N ILE A 3 10.52 -64.16 37.99
CA ILE A 3 10.44 -62.72 37.72
C ILE A 3 9.71 -62.58 36.41
N ARG A 4 8.44 -62.17 36.46
CA ARG A 4 7.65 -61.83 35.29
C ARG A 4 7.98 -60.40 34.86
N SER A 5 8.68 -60.30 33.75
CA SER A 5 8.94 -59.07 33.05
C SER A 5 7.61 -58.48 32.49
N LEU A 6 7.25 -57.31 33.01
CA LEU A 6 6.16 -56.50 32.44
C LEU A 6 6.78 -55.50 31.47
N VAL A 7 6.60 -55.77 30.19
CA VAL A 7 7.01 -54.83 29.13
C VAL A 7 5.96 -53.76 28.99
N LEU A 8 6.28 -52.55 29.43
CA LEU A 8 5.43 -51.38 29.20
C LEU A 8 5.81 -50.79 27.83
N LEU A 9 4.90 -50.96 26.87
CA LEU A 9 4.96 -50.27 25.58
C LEU A 9 4.53 -48.82 25.78
N VAL A 10 5.49 -47.90 25.79
CA VAL A 10 5.24 -46.46 25.71
C VAL A 10 5.08 -46.08 24.24
N SER A 11 3.84 -45.91 23.80
CA SER A 11 3.54 -45.36 22.51
C SER A 11 3.80 -43.84 22.51
N LEU A 12 4.90 -43.43 21.87
CA LEU A 12 5.20 -42.02 21.61
C LEU A 12 4.24 -41.49 20.55
N GLY A 13 3.19 -40.81 20.97
CA GLY A 13 2.34 -40.02 20.07
C GLY A 13 3.10 -38.80 19.59
N ILE A 14 3.43 -38.77 18.30
CA ILE A 14 3.99 -37.60 17.63
C ILE A 14 2.85 -36.65 17.37
N LEU A 15 2.66 -35.64 18.21
CA LEU A 15 1.82 -34.50 17.95
C LEU A 15 2.53 -33.60 16.93
N SER A 16 2.18 -33.77 15.65
CA SER A 16 2.54 -32.81 14.62
C SER A 16 1.76 -31.51 14.86
N ALA A 17 2.37 -30.59 15.59
CA ALA A 17 1.87 -29.24 15.70
C ALA A 17 2.10 -28.54 14.35
N CYS A 18 1.05 -28.47 13.51
CA CYS A 18 1.00 -27.54 12.42
C CYS A 18 0.94 -26.12 13.00
N SER A 19 2.09 -25.51 13.19
CA SER A 19 2.16 -24.09 13.46
C SER A 19 1.75 -23.36 12.18
N HIS A 20 0.47 -22.98 12.11
CA HIS A 20 0.03 -21.98 11.17
C HIS A 20 0.65 -20.67 11.59
N GLY A 21 1.83 -20.41 11.06
CA GLY A 21 2.47 -19.11 11.17
C GLY A 21 1.52 -18.07 10.55
N ARG A 22 0.79 -17.37 11.41
CA ARG A 22 0.06 -16.18 11.03
C ARG A 22 1.13 -15.17 10.63
N ALA A 23 1.28 -14.96 9.32
CA ALA A 23 2.13 -13.91 8.83
C ALA A 23 1.72 -12.60 9.51
N PRO A 24 2.67 -11.79 10.01
CA PRO A 24 2.33 -10.50 10.55
C PRO A 24 1.54 -9.74 9.49
N ALA A 25 0.48 -9.06 9.90
CA ALA A 25 -0.27 -8.15 9.05
C ALA A 25 0.61 -6.93 8.74
N GLY A 26 1.70 -7.19 8.02
CA GLY A 26 2.65 -6.24 7.51
C GLY A 26 2.48 -6.21 6.01
N THR A 27 1.93 -5.09 5.53
CA THR A 27 2.09 -4.64 4.15
C THR A 27 2.03 -5.79 3.13
N VAL A 28 0.82 -6.17 2.76
CA VAL A 28 0.65 -6.85 1.47
C VAL A 28 1.06 -5.81 0.43
N VAL A 29 2.36 -5.76 0.14
CA VAL A 29 2.84 -5.11 -1.07
C VAL A 29 2.29 -6.00 -2.18
N PRO A 30 1.33 -5.52 -2.98
CA PRO A 30 0.81 -6.34 -4.07
C PRO A 30 2.01 -6.83 -4.89
N ALA A 31 1.97 -8.09 -5.32
CA ALA A 31 3.07 -8.74 -6.03
C ALA A 31 3.53 -8.00 -7.30
N ASN A 32 2.98 -6.82 -7.57
CA ASN A 32 3.25 -6.05 -8.75
C ASN A 32 3.18 -4.53 -8.53
N THR A 33 3.91 -4.02 -7.54
CA THR A 33 4.08 -2.57 -7.30
C THR A 33 4.36 -1.81 -8.60
N ARG A 34 5.13 -2.40 -9.51
CA ARG A 34 5.46 -1.78 -10.79
C ARG A 34 4.21 -1.51 -11.65
N VAL A 35 3.30 -2.47 -11.77
CA VAL A 35 2.06 -2.30 -12.55
C VAL A 35 1.16 -1.26 -11.91
N ILE A 36 1.08 -1.26 -10.59
CA ILE A 36 0.32 -0.26 -9.84
C ILE A 36 0.82 1.15 -10.15
N LEU A 37 2.12 1.38 -10.01
CA LEU A 37 2.71 2.70 -10.25
C LEU A 37 2.64 3.11 -11.74
N GLN A 38 2.79 2.16 -12.65
CA GLN A 38 2.62 2.43 -14.08
C GLN A 38 1.18 2.87 -14.41
N THR A 39 0.18 2.24 -13.79
CA THR A 39 -1.22 2.60 -14.00
C THR A 39 -1.55 3.97 -13.41
N MET A 40 -0.90 4.34 -12.30
CA MET A 40 -1.01 5.68 -11.71
C MET A 40 -0.42 6.79 -12.60
N GLY A 41 0.50 6.43 -13.50
CA GLY A 41 1.19 7.39 -14.37
C GLY A 41 1.98 8.42 -13.57
N ASN A 42 1.67 9.70 -13.75
CA ASN A 42 2.25 10.79 -12.96
C ASN A 42 1.40 11.15 -11.71
N GLY A 43 0.27 10.50 -11.51
CA GLY A 43 -0.65 10.82 -10.44
C GLY A 43 -1.08 12.29 -10.46
N LEU A 44 -1.33 12.86 -9.29
CA LEU A 44 -1.61 14.28 -9.13
C LEU A 44 -0.36 15.18 -9.20
N LEU A 45 0.83 14.61 -9.20
CA LEU A 45 2.07 15.37 -9.37
C LEU A 45 2.18 15.99 -10.77
N GLY A 46 1.55 15.36 -11.77
CA GLY A 46 1.57 15.84 -13.15
C GLY A 46 3.01 16.07 -13.65
N THR A 47 3.27 17.22 -14.24
CA THR A 47 4.61 17.59 -14.72
C THR A 47 5.62 17.84 -13.61
N SER A 48 5.18 18.15 -12.39
CA SER A 48 6.06 18.36 -11.22
C SER A 48 6.87 17.12 -10.86
N ILE A 49 6.40 15.93 -11.28
CA ILE A 49 7.12 14.67 -11.06
C ILE A 49 8.52 14.65 -11.70
N GLN A 50 8.74 15.48 -12.74
CA GLN A 50 10.03 15.58 -13.42
C GLN A 50 11.13 16.16 -12.50
N SER A 51 10.74 16.94 -11.50
CA SER A 51 11.67 17.53 -10.52
C SER A 51 12.03 16.59 -9.38
N LEU A 52 11.45 15.39 -9.34
CA LEU A 52 11.72 14.39 -8.31
C LEU A 52 12.75 13.35 -8.76
N SER A 53 13.51 12.84 -7.80
CA SER A 53 14.34 11.65 -8.02
C SER A 53 13.46 10.42 -8.30
N SER A 54 14.03 9.36 -8.87
CA SER A 54 13.31 8.11 -9.08
C SER A 54 12.76 7.52 -7.78
N ALA A 55 13.52 7.63 -6.68
CA ALA A 55 13.09 7.17 -5.37
C ALA A 55 11.92 8.00 -4.83
N ASP A 56 11.97 9.32 -4.98
CA ASP A 56 10.90 10.21 -4.52
C ASP A 56 9.63 10.06 -5.36
N ARG A 57 9.74 9.91 -6.67
CA ARG A 57 8.60 9.58 -7.55
C ARG A 57 7.89 8.34 -7.08
N LYS A 58 8.64 7.29 -6.79
CA LYS A 58 8.09 6.04 -6.28
C LYS A 58 7.35 6.25 -4.97
N GLN A 59 7.97 6.92 -4.00
CA GLN A 59 7.35 7.20 -2.69
C GLN A 59 6.07 8.03 -2.83
N ALA A 60 6.09 9.07 -3.66
CA ALA A 60 4.94 9.94 -3.88
C ALA A 60 3.77 9.19 -4.51
N LEU A 61 4.00 8.38 -5.54
CA LEU A 61 2.97 7.57 -6.19
C LEU A 61 2.47 6.44 -5.29
N GLU A 62 3.35 5.81 -4.49
CA GLU A 62 2.93 4.84 -3.46
C GLU A 62 2.05 5.48 -2.40
N ALA A 63 2.32 6.73 -2.01
CA ALA A 63 1.47 7.47 -1.09
C ALA A 63 0.08 7.72 -1.67
N GLU A 64 -0.03 8.09 -2.95
CA GLU A 64 -1.31 8.22 -3.64
C GLU A 64 -2.06 6.89 -3.67
N TYR A 65 -1.40 5.80 -4.05
CA TYR A 65 -2.00 4.48 -4.08
C TYR A 65 -2.50 4.04 -2.69
N LYS A 66 -1.68 4.19 -1.66
CA LYS A 66 -2.06 3.84 -0.28
C LYS A 66 -3.24 4.68 0.22
N ALA A 67 -3.28 5.95 -0.14
CA ALA A 67 -4.39 6.83 0.19
C ALA A 67 -5.69 6.33 -0.46
N LEU A 68 -5.65 5.99 -1.73
CA LEU A 68 -6.82 5.53 -2.48
C LEU A 68 -7.31 4.14 -2.03
N GLU A 69 -6.40 3.19 -1.80
CA GLU A 69 -6.75 1.78 -1.55
C GLU A 69 -6.99 1.49 -0.07
N TYR A 70 -6.19 2.04 0.85
CA TYR A 70 -6.14 1.58 2.23
C TYR A 70 -6.47 2.63 3.29
N THR A 71 -6.68 3.88 2.91
CA THR A 71 -6.79 4.97 3.90
C THR A 71 -8.22 5.48 3.99
N ASP A 72 -8.68 5.68 5.23
CA ASP A 72 -9.98 6.27 5.48
C ASP A 72 -10.05 7.70 4.97
N ALA A 73 -11.25 8.13 4.57
CA ALA A 73 -11.48 9.49 4.11
C ALA A 73 -11.03 10.53 5.14
N GLY A 74 -10.30 11.52 4.70
CA GLY A 74 -9.80 12.62 5.54
C GLY A 74 -8.49 12.34 6.28
N LYS A 75 -7.99 11.10 6.27
CA LYS A 75 -6.68 10.77 6.84
C LYS A 75 -5.59 10.91 5.78
N THR A 76 -4.38 11.27 6.20
CA THR A 76 -3.26 11.54 5.29
C THR A 76 -2.26 10.40 5.25
N VAL A 77 -1.66 10.20 4.07
CA VAL A 77 -0.48 9.37 3.86
C VAL A 77 0.66 10.30 3.44
N SER A 78 1.72 10.34 4.24
CA SER A 78 2.87 11.23 3.99
C SER A 78 4.05 10.49 3.38
N TRP A 79 4.86 11.22 2.63
CA TRP A 79 6.15 10.78 2.12
C TRP A 79 7.17 11.88 2.30
N THR A 80 8.43 11.51 2.44
CA THR A 80 9.52 12.46 2.67
C THR A 80 10.73 12.04 1.87
N SER A 81 11.30 12.97 1.12
CA SER A 81 12.58 12.81 0.45
C SER A 81 13.74 12.85 1.45
N THR A 82 14.84 12.20 1.12
CA THR A 82 16.12 12.44 1.78
C THR A 82 16.67 13.82 1.44
N LYS A 83 16.19 14.44 0.36
CA LYS A 83 16.52 15.80 -0.03
C LYS A 83 15.70 16.79 0.79
N GLU A 84 16.35 17.72 1.46
CA GLU A 84 15.70 18.79 2.21
C GLU A 84 14.77 19.62 1.32
N GLY A 85 13.62 20.04 1.87
CA GLY A 85 12.63 20.86 1.17
C GLY A 85 11.77 20.09 0.16
N THR A 86 11.77 18.74 0.20
CA THR A 86 10.95 17.90 -0.67
C THR A 86 10.21 16.85 0.14
N SER A 87 8.90 16.95 0.15
CA SER A 87 7.99 16.06 0.87
C SER A 87 6.55 16.23 0.38
N GLY A 88 5.65 15.38 0.83
CA GLY A 88 4.24 15.54 0.50
C GLY A 88 3.31 14.71 1.37
N SER A 89 2.03 14.95 1.22
CA SER A 89 0.97 14.19 1.87
C SER A 89 -0.26 14.07 0.97
N VAL A 90 -0.89 12.92 0.99
CA VAL A 90 -2.07 12.60 0.19
C VAL A 90 -3.25 12.35 1.12
N THR A 91 -4.39 12.96 0.82
CA THR A 91 -5.62 12.83 1.59
C THR A 91 -6.74 12.35 0.67
N PRO A 92 -7.30 11.14 0.89
CA PRO A 92 -8.43 10.65 0.12
C PRO A 92 -9.75 11.20 0.66
N GLY A 93 -10.73 11.37 -0.24
CA GLY A 93 -12.12 11.64 0.10
C GLY A 93 -12.93 10.37 0.29
N GLN A 94 -14.24 10.54 0.44
CA GLN A 94 -15.19 9.42 0.52
C GLN A 94 -15.23 8.67 -0.81
N PRO A 95 -15.33 7.32 -0.78
CA PRO A 95 -15.58 6.54 -1.98
C PRO A 95 -16.94 6.88 -2.59
N TYR A 96 -17.02 6.86 -3.92
CA TYR A 96 -18.26 6.98 -4.67
C TYR A 96 -18.22 6.01 -5.86
N GLN A 97 -19.38 5.74 -6.45
CA GLN A 97 -19.48 4.81 -7.57
C GLN A 97 -19.87 5.53 -8.86
N VAL A 98 -19.21 5.13 -9.93
CA VAL A 98 -19.58 5.47 -11.32
C VAL A 98 -19.89 4.15 -12.03
N GLY A 99 -21.18 3.87 -12.23
CA GLY A 99 -21.62 2.54 -12.66
C GLY A 99 -21.24 1.48 -11.60
N SER A 100 -20.46 0.47 -12.00
CA SER A 100 -19.93 -0.57 -11.11
C SER A 100 -18.53 -0.26 -10.58
N GLN A 101 -17.93 0.85 -10.96
CA GLN A 101 -16.55 1.21 -10.64
C GLN A 101 -16.49 2.06 -9.37
N ASN A 102 -15.63 1.69 -8.43
CA ASN A 102 -15.34 2.48 -7.25
C ASN A 102 -14.34 3.58 -7.59
N CYS A 103 -14.67 4.81 -7.24
CA CYS A 103 -13.85 5.99 -7.47
C CYS A 103 -13.66 6.76 -6.15
N ARG A 104 -12.62 7.57 -6.08
CA ARG A 104 -12.36 8.47 -4.95
C ARG A 104 -11.80 9.79 -5.46
N GLN A 105 -12.26 10.88 -4.86
CA GLN A 105 -11.53 12.14 -4.93
C GLN A 105 -10.34 12.06 -3.96
N TYR A 106 -9.25 12.73 -4.28
CA TYR A 106 -8.10 12.85 -3.41
C TYR A 106 -7.33 14.13 -3.70
N SER A 107 -6.53 14.55 -2.74
CA SER A 107 -5.62 15.68 -2.88
C SER A 107 -4.21 15.29 -2.53
N HIS A 108 -3.25 15.87 -3.22
CA HIS A 108 -1.83 15.73 -2.93
C HIS A 108 -1.25 17.11 -2.68
N SER A 109 -0.83 17.35 -1.45
CA SER A 109 -0.09 18.55 -1.07
C SER A 109 1.39 18.19 -1.00
N PHE A 110 2.24 18.87 -1.73
CA PHE A 110 3.66 18.59 -1.79
C PHE A 110 4.51 19.85 -1.87
N VAL A 111 5.73 19.72 -1.39
CA VAL A 111 6.78 20.73 -1.50
C VAL A 111 7.92 20.11 -2.30
N ILE A 112 8.32 20.74 -3.38
CA ILE A 112 9.46 20.32 -4.20
C ILE A 112 10.45 21.48 -4.28
N ASN A 113 11.66 21.26 -3.82
CA ASN A 113 12.70 22.31 -3.75
C ASN A 113 12.20 23.59 -3.04
N GLY A 114 11.43 23.41 -1.96
CA GLY A 114 10.88 24.52 -1.17
C GLY A 114 9.63 25.18 -1.76
N VAL A 115 9.13 24.74 -2.91
CA VAL A 115 7.93 25.30 -3.55
C VAL A 115 6.71 24.44 -3.22
N PRO A 116 5.71 24.95 -2.45
CA PRO A 116 4.52 24.22 -2.10
C PRO A 116 3.50 24.23 -3.25
N GLN A 117 2.79 23.10 -3.40
CA GLN A 117 1.67 22.93 -4.32
C GLN A 117 0.63 22.02 -3.67
N THR A 118 -0.65 22.22 -4.04
CA THR A 118 -1.74 21.29 -3.73
C THR A 118 -2.56 21.06 -4.99
N VAL A 119 -2.74 19.80 -5.32
CA VAL A 119 -3.50 19.38 -6.50
C VAL A 119 -4.63 18.46 -6.06
N HIS A 120 -5.81 18.65 -6.64
CA HIS A 120 -7.00 17.85 -6.41
C HIS A 120 -7.34 17.06 -7.68
N GLY A 121 -7.82 15.85 -7.51
CA GLY A 121 -8.28 15.03 -8.61
C GLY A 121 -9.11 13.85 -8.14
N SER A 122 -9.39 12.97 -9.06
CA SER A 122 -10.12 11.73 -8.81
C SER A 122 -9.41 10.56 -9.48
N ALA A 123 -9.61 9.37 -8.93
CA ALA A 123 -9.17 8.13 -9.55
C ALA A 123 -10.23 7.06 -9.38
N CYS A 124 -10.27 6.10 -10.29
CA CYS A 124 -11.17 4.96 -10.23
C CYS A 124 -10.39 3.64 -10.16
N ARG A 125 -10.91 2.71 -9.36
CA ARG A 125 -10.30 1.41 -9.13
C ARG A 125 -10.61 0.44 -10.26
N ASN A 126 -9.59 -0.17 -10.80
CA ASN A 126 -9.69 -1.21 -11.81
C ASN A 126 -9.95 -2.59 -11.18
N VAL A 127 -10.45 -3.53 -11.97
CA VAL A 127 -10.76 -4.91 -11.51
C VAL A 127 -9.52 -5.66 -10.99
N ASN A 128 -8.34 -5.30 -11.46
CA ASN A 128 -7.06 -5.88 -11.00
C ASN A 128 -6.48 -5.21 -9.74
N GLY A 129 -7.23 -4.28 -9.12
CA GLY A 129 -6.81 -3.58 -7.91
C GLY A 129 -5.90 -2.38 -8.13
N THR A 130 -5.59 -2.03 -9.36
CA THR A 130 -4.89 -0.78 -9.67
C THR A 130 -5.86 0.40 -9.69
N TRP A 131 -5.34 1.62 -9.63
CA TRP A 131 -6.11 2.86 -9.70
C TRP A 131 -5.67 3.68 -10.92
N SER A 132 -6.64 4.18 -11.66
CA SER A 132 -6.41 5.07 -12.80
C SER A 132 -6.86 6.46 -12.45
N PRO A 133 -5.95 7.45 -12.38
CA PRO A 133 -6.33 8.85 -12.24
C PRO A 133 -7.19 9.31 -13.41
N LEU A 134 -8.20 10.12 -13.11
CA LEU A 134 -9.04 10.80 -14.12
C LEU A 134 -8.41 12.17 -14.38
N ILE A 135 -7.80 12.31 -15.53
CA ILE A 135 -7.11 13.53 -15.97
C ILE A 135 -7.89 14.20 -17.07
#